data_a776f69a608cd27a770d0c0ea5afb502
#
_entry.id   a776f69a608cd27a770d0c0ea5afb502
#
_cell.length_a   1.000
_cell.length_b   1.000
_cell.length_c   1.000
_cell.angle_alpha   90.00
_cell.angle_beta   90.00
_cell.angle_gamma   90.00
#
_symmetry.space_group_name_H-M   'P 1'
#
loop_
_entity.id
_entity.type
_entity.pdbx_description
1 polymer ?
#
loop_
_entity_poly.entity_id
_entity_poly.type
_entity_poly.pdbx_seq_one_letter_code
_entity_poly.pdbx_strand_id
1 'polypeptide(L)'
;MLPAAAFYIVFFALPTLCLFVLSFWTADGFQLIPGFTLANYEKIFTSPLYRALMIRTIGVAFVTTAIVVPIAFAVSFLMRFVFERRGQFILQMVLLSLFSGYLVRIYAWRTILGKQGLLNSTLQWLGAIREPLDFLIYSNFAVVVTLSGLLLPLAVLPLYSAMLNIGRDDIEAARDLGAGRLHVLRTVLLPMAMPGVRTAFAFSFLLSAGDFVTPSLVGGAQSLLIGNIISDQFRGIGSNWPLGAAMAFVVIAVMLVSYLIVMRLIRWVTTW
;
A
#
# COMPACT_ATOMS: atom_id res chain seq x y z
N MET A 1 -10.91 -29.07 11.11
CA MET A 1 -11.25 -27.63 11.14
C MET A 1 -11.11 -27.01 12.55
N LEU A 2 -11.46 -27.69 13.63
CA LEU A 2 -11.36 -27.20 15.03
C LEU A 2 -9.97 -26.66 15.44
N PRO A 3 -8.82 -27.33 15.17
CA PRO A 3 -7.52 -26.81 15.61
C PRO A 3 -7.12 -25.49 14.92
N ALA A 4 -7.41 -25.37 13.63
CA ALA A 4 -7.11 -24.14 12.88
C ALA A 4 -8.00 -22.97 13.33
N ALA A 5 -9.28 -23.23 13.61
CA ALA A 5 -10.18 -22.21 14.14
C ALA A 5 -9.77 -21.77 15.55
N ALA A 6 -9.39 -22.71 16.43
CA ALA A 6 -8.89 -22.41 17.77
C ALA A 6 -7.60 -21.56 17.72
N PHE A 7 -6.67 -21.91 16.84
CA PHE A 7 -5.46 -21.12 16.63
C PHE A 7 -5.78 -19.68 16.20
N TYR A 8 -6.66 -19.52 15.20
CA TYR A 8 -7.08 -18.20 14.73
C TYR A 8 -7.75 -17.38 15.83
N ILE A 9 -8.65 -18.00 16.60
CA ILE A 9 -9.35 -17.30 17.70
C ILE A 9 -8.35 -16.84 18.77
N VAL A 10 -7.45 -17.71 19.21
CA VAL A 10 -6.53 -17.40 20.34
C VAL A 10 -5.46 -16.38 19.90
N PHE A 11 -4.88 -16.53 18.72
CA PHE A 11 -3.72 -15.73 18.33
C PHE A 11 -4.08 -14.47 17.49
N PHE A 12 -5.30 -14.41 16.96
CA PHE A 12 -5.73 -13.25 16.18
C PHE A 12 -6.98 -12.58 16.74
N ALA A 13 -8.08 -13.32 16.90
CA ALA A 13 -9.36 -12.71 17.28
C ALA A 13 -9.32 -12.17 18.73
N LEU A 14 -8.80 -12.93 19.66
CA LEU A 14 -8.75 -12.55 21.08
C LEU A 14 -7.86 -11.31 21.32
N PRO A 15 -6.60 -11.21 20.85
CA PRO A 15 -5.80 -10.00 20.98
C PRO A 15 -6.45 -8.79 20.32
N THR A 16 -7.08 -8.97 19.13
CA THR A 16 -7.78 -7.89 18.44
C THR A 16 -8.99 -7.40 19.24
N LEU A 17 -9.76 -8.31 19.83
CA LEU A 17 -10.87 -7.96 20.73
C LEU A 17 -10.38 -7.26 22.02
N CYS A 18 -9.27 -7.69 22.59
CA CYS A 18 -8.68 -7.00 23.74
C CYS A 18 -8.30 -5.56 23.40
N LEU A 19 -7.65 -5.33 22.25
CA LEU A 19 -7.36 -3.98 21.75
C LEU A 19 -8.63 -3.17 21.49
N PHE A 20 -9.68 -3.81 20.97
CA PHE A 20 -10.97 -3.14 20.75
C PHE A 20 -11.60 -2.70 22.07
N VAL A 21 -11.61 -3.55 23.07
CA VAL A 21 -12.11 -3.17 24.42
C VAL A 21 -11.24 -2.07 25.00
N LEU A 22 -9.90 -2.17 24.89
CA LEU A 22 -8.95 -1.17 25.36
C LEU A 22 -9.22 0.21 24.72
N SER A 23 -9.66 0.28 23.49
CA SER A 23 -9.95 1.55 22.79
C SER A 23 -11.01 2.42 23.48
N PHE A 24 -11.86 1.83 24.33
CA PHE A 24 -12.88 2.54 25.11
C PHE A 24 -12.40 2.95 26.50
N TRP A 25 -11.21 2.54 26.92
CA TRP A 25 -10.65 2.92 28.22
C TRP A 25 -10.01 4.30 28.14
N THR A 26 -9.62 4.85 29.30
CA THR A 26 -8.80 6.06 29.37
C THR A 26 -7.42 5.73 29.95
N ALA A 27 -6.46 6.60 29.71
CA ALA A 27 -5.16 6.55 30.35
C ALA A 27 -4.89 7.87 31.06
N ASP A 28 -4.42 7.76 32.31
CA ASP A 28 -3.91 8.90 33.09
C ASP A 28 -2.44 8.61 33.43
N GLY A 29 -1.54 9.31 32.73
CA GLY A 29 -0.12 9.00 32.74
C GLY A 29 0.15 7.57 32.26
N PHE A 30 0.71 6.72 33.15
CA PHE A 30 0.99 5.31 32.88
C PHE A 30 -0.10 4.35 33.37
N GLN A 31 -1.17 4.87 33.97
CA GLN A 31 -2.26 4.03 34.49
C GLN A 31 -3.38 3.91 33.45
N LEU A 32 -3.79 2.67 33.21
CA LEU A 32 -4.96 2.36 32.40
C LEU A 32 -6.18 2.32 33.33
N ILE A 33 -7.17 3.16 33.03
CA ILE A 33 -8.42 3.23 33.78
C ILE A 33 -9.50 2.50 32.98
N PRO A 34 -9.92 1.31 33.45
CA PRO A 34 -11.02 0.60 32.80
C PRO A 34 -12.32 1.41 32.85
N GLY A 35 -13.01 1.47 31.73
CA GLY A 35 -14.28 2.18 31.63
C GLY A 35 -14.78 2.13 30.20
N PHE A 36 -16.01 2.61 29.98
CA PHE A 36 -16.55 2.76 28.64
C PHE A 36 -16.71 4.25 28.32
N THR A 37 -15.83 4.76 27.44
CA THR A 37 -15.88 6.15 26.98
C THR A 37 -15.62 6.25 25.48
N LEU A 38 -16.24 7.21 24.83
CA LEU A 38 -15.99 7.58 23.43
C LEU A 38 -15.00 8.75 23.28
N ALA A 39 -14.41 9.23 24.37
CA ALA A 39 -13.52 10.40 24.38
C ALA A 39 -12.31 10.24 23.42
N ASN A 40 -11.75 9.03 23.29
CA ASN A 40 -10.67 8.76 22.34
C ASN A 40 -11.14 8.96 20.90
N TYR A 41 -12.31 8.47 20.56
CA TYR A 41 -12.91 8.62 19.22
C TYR A 41 -13.24 10.07 18.93
N GLU A 42 -13.87 10.78 19.87
CA GLU A 42 -14.14 12.21 19.76
C GLU A 42 -12.85 13.00 19.50
N LYS A 43 -11.79 12.72 20.27
CA LYS A 43 -10.48 13.35 20.11
C LYS A 43 -9.88 13.11 18.72
N ILE A 44 -10.05 11.92 18.14
CA ILE A 44 -9.56 11.60 16.80
C ILE A 44 -10.27 12.44 15.75
N PHE A 45 -11.58 12.61 15.84
CA PHE A 45 -12.37 13.33 14.85
C PHE A 45 -12.35 14.87 15.06
N THR A 46 -12.15 15.36 16.27
CA THR A 46 -12.08 16.80 16.56
C THR A 46 -10.70 17.39 16.35
N SER A 47 -9.63 16.62 16.56
CA SER A 47 -8.25 17.11 16.40
C SER A 47 -7.91 17.41 14.95
N PRO A 48 -7.50 18.65 14.62
CA PRO A 48 -7.04 19.00 13.27
C PRO A 48 -5.84 18.18 12.83
N LEU A 49 -4.93 17.83 13.77
CA LEU A 49 -3.73 17.04 13.50
C LEU A 49 -4.11 15.63 13.00
N TYR A 50 -4.95 14.92 13.72
CA TYR A 50 -5.29 13.54 13.35
C TYR A 50 -6.06 13.47 12.03
N ARG A 51 -6.96 14.44 11.78
CA ARG A 51 -7.65 14.57 10.49
C ARG A 51 -6.68 14.83 9.33
N ALA A 52 -5.74 15.75 9.51
CA ALA A 52 -4.74 16.05 8.48
C ALA A 52 -3.85 14.84 8.17
N LEU A 53 -3.41 14.10 9.20
CA LEU A 53 -2.63 12.88 9.04
C LEU A 53 -3.43 11.77 8.37
N MET A 54 -4.72 11.62 8.70
CA MET A 54 -5.61 10.65 8.06
C MET A 54 -5.76 10.93 6.56
N ILE A 55 -6.07 12.18 6.20
CA ILE A 55 -6.19 12.60 4.79
C ILE A 55 -4.87 12.38 4.04
N ARG A 56 -3.74 12.72 4.66
CA ARG A 56 -2.42 12.47 4.07
C ARG A 56 -2.18 10.99 3.85
N THR A 57 -2.49 10.14 4.82
CA THR A 57 -2.31 8.68 4.72
C THR A 57 -3.14 8.12 3.57
N ILE A 58 -4.41 8.51 3.46
CA ILE A 58 -5.27 8.12 2.33
C ILE A 58 -4.68 8.59 1.00
N GLY A 59 -4.24 9.85 0.95
CA GLY A 59 -3.63 10.44 -0.25
C GLY A 59 -2.37 9.69 -0.70
N VAL A 60 -1.44 9.44 0.22
CA VAL A 60 -0.20 8.66 -0.06
C VAL A 60 -0.55 7.24 -0.52
N ALA A 61 -1.46 6.56 0.18
CA ALA A 61 -1.88 5.21 -0.19
C ALA A 61 -2.52 5.18 -1.59
N PHE A 62 -3.37 6.17 -1.89
CA PHE A 62 -4.03 6.26 -3.19
C PHE A 62 -3.02 6.55 -4.33
N VAL A 63 -2.13 7.53 -4.15
CA VAL A 63 -1.10 7.88 -5.15
C VAL A 63 -0.16 6.71 -5.39
N THR A 64 0.31 6.05 -4.32
CA THR A 64 1.14 4.84 -4.43
C THR A 64 0.44 3.76 -5.24
N THR A 65 -0.82 3.48 -4.92
CA THR A 65 -1.61 2.44 -5.61
C THR A 65 -1.88 2.81 -7.06
N ALA A 66 -2.16 4.09 -7.34
CA ALA A 66 -2.36 4.59 -8.70
C ALA A 66 -1.10 4.49 -9.58
N ILE A 67 0.08 4.44 -8.98
CA ILE A 67 1.35 4.18 -9.66
C ILE A 67 1.59 2.66 -9.79
N VAL A 68 1.45 1.94 -8.69
CA VAL A 68 1.81 0.51 -8.61
C VAL A 68 0.93 -0.35 -9.51
N VAL A 69 -0.39 -0.17 -9.47
CA VAL A 69 -1.32 -1.06 -10.18
C VAL A 69 -1.17 -0.99 -11.71
N PRO A 70 -1.10 0.18 -12.36
CA PRO A 70 -0.86 0.26 -13.80
C PRO A 70 0.50 -0.30 -14.20
N ILE A 71 1.57 -0.04 -13.44
CA ILE A 71 2.91 -0.58 -13.72
C ILE A 71 2.89 -2.11 -13.57
N ALA A 72 2.31 -2.63 -12.50
CA ALA A 72 2.18 -4.07 -12.28
C ALA A 72 1.33 -4.74 -13.38
N PHE A 73 0.28 -4.08 -13.85
CA PHE A 73 -0.53 -4.54 -14.99
C PHE A 73 0.32 -4.61 -16.27
N ALA A 74 1.08 -3.56 -16.58
CA ALA A 74 1.95 -3.53 -17.74
C ALA A 74 3.04 -4.62 -17.67
N VAL A 75 3.69 -4.78 -16.52
CA VAL A 75 4.69 -5.84 -16.30
C VAL A 75 4.06 -7.22 -16.48
N SER A 76 2.91 -7.48 -15.88
CA SER A 76 2.20 -8.76 -15.99
C SER A 76 1.78 -9.05 -17.44
N PHE A 77 1.32 -8.03 -18.18
CA PHE A 77 1.01 -8.14 -19.59
C PHE A 77 2.24 -8.50 -20.44
N LEU A 78 3.36 -7.81 -20.23
CA LEU A 78 4.62 -8.11 -20.92
C LEU A 78 5.09 -9.53 -20.63
N MET A 79 5.02 -9.98 -19.38
CA MET A 79 5.39 -11.34 -18.98
C MET A 79 4.52 -12.39 -19.66
N ARG A 80 3.22 -12.15 -19.81
CA ARG A 80 2.27 -13.14 -20.36
C ARG A 80 2.27 -13.19 -21.88
N PHE A 81 2.27 -12.02 -22.55
CA PHE A 81 1.98 -11.94 -23.99
C PHE A 81 3.19 -11.56 -24.86
N VAL A 82 4.25 -10.98 -24.26
CA VAL A 82 5.43 -10.54 -25.02
C VAL A 82 6.65 -11.42 -24.75
N PHE A 83 6.93 -11.70 -23.47
CA PHE A 83 8.13 -12.43 -23.06
C PHE A 83 7.85 -13.88 -22.67
N GLU A 84 7.03 -14.61 -23.40
CA GLU A 84 6.53 -15.96 -23.05
C GLU A 84 7.58 -16.91 -22.46
N ARG A 85 8.70 -17.08 -23.14
CA ARG A 85 9.79 -17.95 -22.67
C ARG A 85 10.56 -17.36 -21.48
N ARG A 86 10.58 -16.02 -21.33
CA ARG A 86 11.28 -15.30 -20.27
C ARG A 86 10.35 -14.83 -19.16
N GLY A 87 9.03 -14.89 -19.37
CA GLY A 87 8.04 -14.48 -18.37
C GLY A 87 8.21 -15.24 -17.05
N GLN A 88 8.50 -16.53 -17.12
CA GLN A 88 8.74 -17.35 -15.95
C GLN A 88 10.03 -16.95 -15.21
N PHE A 89 11.10 -16.58 -15.93
CA PHE A 89 12.32 -16.06 -15.34
C PHE A 89 12.07 -14.69 -14.67
N ILE A 90 11.31 -13.81 -15.31
CA ILE A 90 10.94 -12.52 -14.72
C ILE A 90 10.11 -12.74 -13.45
N LEU A 91 9.16 -13.70 -13.44
CA LEU A 91 8.42 -14.08 -12.25
C LEU A 91 9.35 -14.52 -11.11
N GLN A 92 10.35 -15.33 -11.41
CA GLN A 92 11.35 -15.76 -10.42
C GLN A 92 12.11 -14.56 -9.83
N MET A 93 12.51 -13.58 -10.66
CA MET A 93 13.15 -12.35 -10.18
C MET A 93 12.21 -11.51 -9.28
N VAL A 94 10.94 -11.41 -9.67
CA VAL A 94 9.90 -10.76 -8.84
C VAL A 94 9.77 -11.46 -7.49
N LEU A 95 9.68 -12.79 -7.48
CA LEU A 95 9.62 -13.59 -6.25
C LEU A 95 10.89 -13.43 -5.41
N LEU A 96 12.07 -13.51 -6.00
CA LEU A 96 13.34 -13.30 -5.29
C LEU A 96 13.40 -11.92 -4.62
N SER A 97 12.85 -10.88 -5.26
CA SER A 97 12.81 -9.55 -4.66
C SER A 97 11.96 -9.50 -3.38
N LEU A 98 10.93 -10.37 -3.24
CA LEU A 98 10.11 -10.45 -2.04
C LEU A 98 10.84 -11.12 -0.86
N PHE A 99 11.82 -11.98 -1.13
CA PHE A 99 12.66 -12.58 -0.08
C PHE A 99 13.71 -11.60 0.48
N SER A 100 13.96 -10.49 -0.21
CA SER A 100 14.78 -9.42 0.38
C SER A 100 14.08 -8.80 1.58
N GLY A 101 14.77 -8.65 2.68
CA GLY A 101 14.23 -8.10 3.91
C GLY A 101 13.61 -6.71 3.70
N TYR A 102 12.47 -6.46 4.33
CA TYR A 102 11.71 -5.22 4.18
C TYR A 102 12.56 -3.97 4.46
N LEU A 103 13.30 -3.95 5.60
CA LEU A 103 14.18 -2.85 5.97
C LEU A 103 15.32 -2.65 4.96
N VAL A 104 15.91 -3.75 4.47
CA VAL A 104 16.99 -3.68 3.46
C VAL A 104 16.54 -2.93 2.22
N ARG A 105 15.34 -3.20 1.75
CA ARG A 105 14.76 -2.51 0.59
C ARG A 105 14.50 -1.01 0.87
N ILE A 106 14.05 -0.65 2.07
CA ILE A 106 13.87 0.77 2.44
C ILE A 106 15.22 1.47 2.48
N TYR A 107 16.25 0.87 3.09
CA TYR A 107 17.59 1.44 3.12
C TYR A 107 18.21 1.56 1.72
N ALA A 108 17.98 0.61 0.83
CA ALA A 108 18.40 0.71 -0.57
C ALA A 108 17.75 1.93 -1.26
N TRP A 109 16.44 2.13 -1.10
CA TRP A 109 15.76 3.32 -1.61
C TRP A 109 16.27 4.61 -0.98
N ARG A 110 16.51 4.62 0.34
CA ARG A 110 17.11 5.75 1.05
C ARG A 110 18.48 6.12 0.49
N THR A 111 19.31 5.12 0.16
CA THR A 111 20.62 5.33 -0.47
C THR A 111 20.48 5.85 -1.89
N ILE A 112 19.52 5.34 -2.68
CA ILE A 112 19.28 5.80 -4.06
C ILE A 112 18.80 7.25 -4.09
N LEU A 113 17.85 7.62 -3.20
CA LEU A 113 17.20 8.93 -3.15
C LEU A 113 17.97 9.99 -2.35
N GLY A 114 19.02 9.60 -1.62
CA GLY A 114 19.81 10.49 -0.77
C GLY A 114 20.42 11.68 -1.53
N LYS A 115 20.78 12.74 -0.79
CA LYS A 115 21.44 13.94 -1.38
C LYS A 115 22.70 13.56 -2.18
N GLN A 116 23.50 12.64 -1.66
CA GLN A 116 24.70 12.07 -2.33
C GLN A 116 24.39 10.67 -2.86
N GLY A 117 23.12 10.38 -3.11
CA GLY A 117 22.66 9.09 -3.57
C GLY A 117 22.84 8.89 -5.07
N LEU A 118 22.60 7.65 -5.52
CA LEU A 118 22.82 7.25 -6.90
C LEU A 118 22.08 8.16 -7.89
N LEU A 119 20.83 8.54 -7.59
CA LEU A 119 20.03 9.36 -8.50
C LEU A 119 20.61 10.78 -8.66
N ASN A 120 20.88 11.48 -7.56
CA ASN A 120 21.48 12.82 -7.60
C ASN A 120 22.87 12.80 -8.25
N SER A 121 23.72 11.85 -7.86
CA SER A 121 25.07 11.72 -8.41
C SER A 121 25.07 11.45 -9.92
N THR A 122 24.14 10.60 -10.39
CA THR A 122 24.00 10.33 -11.83
C THR A 122 23.52 11.55 -12.60
N LEU A 123 22.53 12.28 -12.07
CA LEU A 123 22.02 13.50 -12.71
C LEU A 123 23.08 14.61 -12.76
N GLN A 124 23.90 14.76 -11.71
CA GLN A 124 25.04 15.69 -11.70
C GLN A 124 26.11 15.28 -12.71
N TRP A 125 26.46 13.98 -12.76
CA TRP A 125 27.43 13.48 -13.72
C TRP A 125 26.99 13.69 -15.18
N LEU A 126 25.69 13.54 -15.46
CA LEU A 126 25.10 13.83 -16.78
C LEU A 126 24.99 15.35 -17.07
N GLY A 127 25.31 16.22 -16.11
CA GLY A 127 25.17 17.67 -16.27
C GLY A 127 23.72 18.16 -16.26
N ALA A 128 22.75 17.30 -15.92
CA ALA A 128 21.35 17.64 -15.91
C ALA A 128 20.97 18.57 -14.73
N ILE A 129 21.68 18.47 -13.63
CA ILE A 129 21.51 19.32 -12.43
C ILE A 129 22.87 19.82 -11.93
N ARG A 130 22.89 21.01 -11.34
CA ARG A 130 24.11 21.59 -10.72
C ARG A 130 24.18 21.28 -9.23
N GLU A 131 23.06 21.24 -8.55
CA GLU A 131 22.93 20.96 -7.11
C GLU A 131 22.01 19.76 -6.88
N PRO A 132 22.21 19.00 -5.78
CA PRO A 132 21.35 17.86 -5.44
C PRO A 132 19.90 18.29 -5.26
N LEU A 133 18.97 17.49 -5.73
CA LEU A 133 17.54 17.70 -5.57
C LEU A 133 17.12 17.29 -4.15
N ASP A 134 16.83 18.27 -3.30
CA ASP A 134 16.49 18.05 -1.88
C ASP A 134 15.16 17.30 -1.69
N PHE A 135 14.20 17.44 -2.62
CA PHE A 135 12.89 16.80 -2.53
C PHE A 135 12.91 15.29 -2.75
N LEU A 136 14.02 14.74 -3.26
CA LEU A 136 14.15 13.29 -3.50
C LEU A 136 14.19 12.48 -2.22
N ILE A 137 14.59 13.08 -1.09
CA ILE A 137 14.61 12.42 0.22
C ILE A 137 13.93 13.31 1.26
N TYR A 138 13.46 12.71 2.35
CA TYR A 138 12.74 13.38 3.44
C TYR A 138 11.50 14.15 2.98
N SER A 139 10.74 13.52 2.07
CA SER A 139 9.56 14.11 1.44
C SER A 139 8.44 13.07 1.23
N ASN A 140 7.23 13.54 0.95
CA ASN A 140 6.13 12.67 0.53
C ASN A 140 6.45 11.94 -0.79
N PHE A 141 7.24 12.58 -1.66
CA PHE A 141 7.72 11.95 -2.91
C PHE A 141 8.58 10.71 -2.59
N ALA A 142 9.56 10.85 -1.67
CA ALA A 142 10.40 9.73 -1.24
C ALA A 142 9.56 8.56 -0.69
N VAL A 143 8.53 8.87 0.13
CA VAL A 143 7.62 7.86 0.68
C VAL A 143 6.89 7.13 -0.43
N VAL A 144 6.25 7.86 -1.35
CA VAL A 144 5.47 7.27 -2.47
C VAL A 144 6.36 6.42 -3.37
N VAL A 145 7.55 6.90 -3.77
CA VAL A 145 8.47 6.16 -4.64
C VAL A 145 8.97 4.89 -3.95
N THR A 146 9.36 4.99 -2.68
CA THR A 146 9.82 3.84 -1.91
C THR A 146 8.73 2.80 -1.75
N LEU A 147 7.52 3.22 -1.33
CA LEU A 147 6.37 2.31 -1.21
C LEU A 147 6.00 1.68 -2.56
N SER A 148 6.06 2.44 -3.65
CA SER A 148 5.80 1.92 -4.99
C SER A 148 6.80 0.80 -5.35
N GLY A 149 8.09 1.01 -5.10
CA GLY A 149 9.10 0.00 -5.33
C GLY A 149 8.97 -1.25 -4.45
N LEU A 150 8.51 -1.07 -3.19
CA LEU A 150 8.29 -2.17 -2.24
C LEU A 150 7.06 -3.02 -2.61
N LEU A 151 5.99 -2.38 -3.05
CA LEU A 151 4.69 -3.02 -3.29
C LEU A 151 4.52 -3.54 -4.72
N LEU A 152 5.31 -3.02 -5.67
CA LEU A 152 5.23 -3.44 -7.08
C LEU A 152 5.37 -4.95 -7.26
N PRO A 153 6.38 -5.65 -6.68
CA PRO A 153 6.49 -7.10 -6.80
C PRO A 153 5.26 -7.85 -6.29
N LEU A 154 4.69 -7.38 -5.18
CA LEU A 154 3.50 -7.98 -4.57
C LEU A 154 2.25 -7.79 -5.43
N ALA A 155 2.11 -6.64 -6.10
CA ALA A 155 0.99 -6.35 -6.99
C ALA A 155 1.06 -7.12 -8.32
N VAL A 156 2.27 -7.43 -8.80
CA VAL A 156 2.48 -8.24 -10.02
C VAL A 156 1.91 -9.65 -9.88
N LEU A 157 2.01 -10.27 -8.73
CA LEU A 157 1.58 -11.66 -8.53
C LEU A 157 0.11 -11.92 -8.86
N PRO A 158 -0.86 -11.22 -8.23
CA PRO A 158 -2.27 -11.44 -8.53
C PRO A 158 -2.65 -11.00 -9.96
N LEU A 159 -1.99 -9.97 -10.51
CA LEU A 159 -2.22 -9.53 -11.87
C LEU A 159 -1.72 -10.55 -12.89
N TYR A 160 -0.51 -11.06 -12.70
CA TYR A 160 0.03 -12.12 -13.56
C TYR A 160 -0.81 -13.40 -13.50
N SER A 161 -1.22 -13.80 -12.29
CA SER A 161 -2.12 -14.95 -12.10
C SER A 161 -3.46 -14.77 -12.84
N ALA A 162 -4.05 -13.58 -12.79
CA ALA A 162 -5.28 -13.30 -13.54
C ALA A 162 -5.05 -13.34 -15.06
N MET A 163 -3.90 -12.83 -15.54
CA MET A 163 -3.56 -12.83 -16.97
C MET A 163 -3.25 -14.24 -17.52
N LEU A 164 -2.84 -15.19 -16.68
CA LEU A 164 -2.67 -16.58 -17.12
C LEU A 164 -3.97 -17.22 -17.58
N ASN A 165 -5.11 -16.77 -17.07
CA ASN A 165 -6.44 -17.25 -17.46
C ASN A 165 -6.98 -16.62 -18.75
N ILE A 166 -6.27 -15.65 -19.34
CA ILE A 166 -6.65 -15.01 -20.60
C ILE A 166 -6.01 -15.78 -21.76
N GLY A 167 -6.85 -16.33 -22.63
CA GLY A 167 -6.42 -17.02 -23.84
C GLY A 167 -5.91 -16.03 -24.90
N ARG A 168 -5.03 -16.51 -25.77
CA ARG A 168 -4.68 -15.76 -26.99
C ARG A 168 -5.86 -15.70 -27.95
N ASP A 169 -6.61 -16.76 -28.03
CA ASP A 169 -7.78 -16.88 -28.87
C ASP A 169 -8.82 -15.78 -28.56
N ASP A 170 -8.96 -15.39 -27.29
CA ASP A 170 -9.84 -14.28 -26.89
C ASP A 170 -9.42 -12.95 -27.52
N ILE A 171 -8.08 -12.72 -27.57
CA ILE A 171 -7.50 -11.51 -28.15
C ILE A 171 -7.58 -11.54 -29.68
N GLU A 172 -7.31 -12.70 -30.29
CA GLU A 172 -7.35 -12.90 -31.74
C GLU A 172 -8.77 -12.77 -32.26
N ALA A 173 -9.75 -13.41 -31.62
CA ALA A 173 -11.16 -13.29 -31.96
C ALA A 173 -11.66 -11.83 -31.93
N ALA A 174 -11.25 -11.06 -30.92
CA ALA A 174 -11.58 -9.63 -30.87
C ALA A 174 -10.95 -8.84 -32.04
N ARG A 175 -9.71 -9.18 -32.42
CA ARG A 175 -9.02 -8.53 -33.57
C ARG A 175 -9.64 -8.91 -34.90
N ASP A 176 -10.05 -10.15 -35.08
CA ASP A 176 -10.73 -10.62 -36.29
C ASP A 176 -12.07 -9.90 -36.52
N LEU A 177 -12.71 -9.47 -35.41
CA LEU A 177 -13.89 -8.60 -35.44
C LEU A 177 -13.55 -7.11 -35.68
N GLY A 178 -12.28 -6.78 -36.00
CA GLY A 178 -11.84 -5.42 -36.30
C GLY A 178 -11.47 -4.58 -35.05
N ALA A 179 -11.37 -5.17 -33.88
CA ALA A 179 -11.03 -4.42 -32.67
C ALA A 179 -9.59 -3.91 -32.69
N GLY A 180 -9.40 -2.59 -32.57
CA GLY A 180 -8.10 -1.97 -32.40
C GLY A 180 -7.48 -2.28 -31.02
N ARG A 181 -6.18 -2.03 -30.85
CA ARG A 181 -5.42 -2.37 -29.62
C ARG A 181 -6.04 -1.82 -28.35
N LEU A 182 -6.52 -0.58 -28.35
CA LEU A 182 -7.15 0.05 -27.19
C LEU A 182 -8.52 -0.56 -26.89
N HIS A 183 -9.25 -0.96 -27.93
CA HIS A 183 -10.53 -1.67 -27.78
C HIS A 183 -10.32 -3.02 -27.12
N VAL A 184 -9.38 -3.86 -27.62
CA VAL A 184 -9.00 -5.14 -27.01
C VAL A 184 -8.59 -4.97 -25.53
N LEU A 185 -7.80 -3.92 -25.22
CA LEU A 185 -7.41 -3.64 -23.84
C LEU A 185 -8.63 -3.37 -22.95
N ARG A 186 -9.60 -2.60 -23.41
CA ARG A 186 -10.77 -2.16 -22.60
C ARG A 186 -11.86 -3.23 -22.52
N THR A 187 -12.07 -4.00 -23.59
CA THR A 187 -13.21 -4.94 -23.68
C THR A 187 -12.85 -6.39 -23.36
N VAL A 188 -11.58 -6.77 -23.50
CA VAL A 188 -11.12 -8.14 -23.26
C VAL A 188 -10.16 -8.19 -22.06
N LEU A 189 -8.98 -7.55 -22.21
CA LEU A 189 -7.90 -7.69 -21.24
C LEU A 189 -8.25 -7.13 -19.85
N LEU A 190 -8.75 -5.89 -19.79
CA LEU A 190 -9.03 -5.24 -18.52
C LEU A 190 -10.18 -5.90 -17.75
N PRO A 191 -11.34 -6.26 -18.37
CA PRO A 191 -12.39 -6.98 -17.67
C PRO A 191 -11.96 -8.36 -17.18
N MET A 192 -11.24 -9.13 -17.99
CA MET A 192 -10.77 -10.47 -17.61
C MET A 192 -9.69 -10.43 -16.54
N ALA A 193 -8.81 -9.40 -16.54
CA ALA A 193 -7.80 -9.19 -15.51
C ALA A 193 -8.35 -8.52 -14.23
N MET A 194 -9.61 -8.10 -14.21
CA MET A 194 -10.20 -7.33 -13.09
C MET A 194 -10.09 -7.99 -11.72
N PRO A 195 -10.22 -9.32 -11.55
CA PRO A 195 -9.96 -9.96 -10.27
C PRO A 195 -8.53 -9.69 -9.76
N GLY A 196 -7.53 -9.78 -10.64
CA GLY A 196 -6.13 -9.45 -10.32
C GLY A 196 -5.93 -7.98 -10.01
N VAL A 197 -6.58 -7.07 -10.76
CA VAL A 197 -6.54 -5.62 -10.52
C VAL A 197 -7.09 -5.29 -9.12
N ARG A 198 -8.22 -5.87 -8.74
CA ARG A 198 -8.83 -5.64 -7.42
C ARG A 198 -7.93 -6.12 -6.29
N THR A 199 -7.32 -7.28 -6.45
CA THR A 199 -6.41 -7.84 -5.44
C THR A 199 -5.11 -7.02 -5.34
N ALA A 200 -4.52 -6.64 -6.48
CA ALA A 200 -3.35 -5.76 -6.53
C ALA A 200 -3.62 -4.39 -5.90
N PHE A 201 -4.81 -3.82 -6.18
CA PHE A 201 -5.26 -2.58 -5.56
C PHE A 201 -5.38 -2.74 -4.03
N ALA A 202 -6.05 -3.80 -3.57
CA ALA A 202 -6.21 -4.06 -2.13
C ALA A 202 -4.86 -4.15 -1.41
N PHE A 203 -3.93 -4.94 -1.93
CA PHE A 203 -2.61 -5.07 -1.32
C PHE A 203 -1.85 -3.75 -1.34
N SER A 204 -1.79 -3.06 -2.48
CA SER A 204 -1.05 -1.80 -2.58
C SER A 204 -1.64 -0.72 -1.69
N PHE A 205 -2.96 -0.58 -1.66
CA PHE A 205 -3.65 0.45 -0.89
C PHE A 205 -3.57 0.21 0.61
N LEU A 206 -3.94 -1.00 1.07
CA LEU A 206 -4.01 -1.30 2.51
C LEU A 206 -2.63 -1.37 3.15
N LEU A 207 -1.65 -1.97 2.46
CA LEU A 207 -0.28 -2.05 2.98
C LEU A 207 0.42 -0.68 2.97
N SER A 208 0.19 0.16 1.96
CA SER A 208 0.70 1.52 1.93
C SER A 208 0.10 2.38 3.05
N ALA A 209 -1.20 2.24 3.32
CA ALA A 209 -1.88 2.97 4.37
C ALA A 209 -1.46 2.55 5.78
N GLY A 210 -1.12 1.27 5.98
CA GLY A 210 -0.65 0.72 7.24
C GLY A 210 0.85 0.91 7.51
N ASP A 211 1.61 1.37 6.53
CA ASP A 211 3.06 1.50 6.66
C ASP A 211 3.43 2.75 7.49
N PHE A 212 4.17 2.54 8.56
CA PHE A 212 4.73 3.60 9.38
C PHE A 212 6.27 3.65 9.34
N VAL A 213 6.91 2.59 8.86
CA VAL A 213 8.37 2.47 8.84
C VAL A 213 8.97 3.28 7.70
N THR A 214 8.39 3.18 6.51
CA THR A 214 8.88 3.93 5.33
C THR A 214 8.84 5.44 5.57
N PRO A 215 7.71 6.06 6.03
CA PRO A 215 7.69 7.47 6.34
C PRO A 215 8.72 7.88 7.41
N SER A 216 8.95 7.05 8.43
CA SER A 216 9.94 7.32 9.47
C SER A 216 11.38 7.37 8.93
N LEU A 217 11.71 6.56 7.92
CA LEU A 217 13.08 6.42 7.41
C LEU A 217 13.39 7.33 6.22
N VAL A 218 12.43 7.58 5.35
CA VAL A 218 12.65 8.34 4.10
C VAL A 218 11.76 9.58 3.96
N GLY A 219 10.73 9.73 4.80
CA GLY A 219 9.74 10.80 4.67
C GLY A 219 10.10 12.10 5.38
N GLY A 220 10.91 12.03 6.45
CA GLY A 220 11.19 13.18 7.31
C GLY A 220 9.99 13.63 8.16
N ALA A 221 10.19 14.65 8.98
CA ALA A 221 9.20 15.08 9.97
C ALA A 221 7.86 15.55 9.39
N GLN A 222 7.89 16.14 8.19
CA GLN A 222 6.67 16.66 7.53
C GLN A 222 5.88 15.62 6.77
N SER A 223 6.42 14.40 6.61
CA SER A 223 5.79 13.31 5.83
C SER A 223 5.34 12.14 6.70
N LEU A 224 5.19 12.36 8.00
CA LEU A 224 4.62 11.38 8.91
C LEU A 224 3.16 11.07 8.52
N LEU A 225 2.81 9.80 8.65
CA LEU A 225 1.47 9.26 8.43
C LEU A 225 0.80 8.93 9.77
N ILE A 226 -0.48 8.65 9.75
CA ILE A 226 -1.23 8.30 10.96
C ILE A 226 -0.65 7.08 11.68
N GLY A 227 -0.09 6.11 10.93
CA GLY A 227 0.58 4.93 11.47
C GLY A 227 1.79 5.25 12.36
N ASN A 228 2.50 6.35 12.09
CA ASN A 228 3.60 6.81 12.93
C ASN A 228 3.08 7.23 14.32
N ILE A 229 1.99 8.02 14.34
CA ILE A 229 1.38 8.45 15.61
C ILE A 229 0.83 7.25 16.39
N ILE A 230 0.19 6.29 15.70
CA ILE A 230 -0.26 5.05 16.35
C ILE A 230 0.92 4.32 16.99
N SER A 231 2.03 4.15 16.27
CA SER A 231 3.24 3.52 16.79
C SER A 231 3.77 4.25 18.04
N ASP A 232 3.76 5.59 18.04
CA ASP A 232 4.21 6.41 19.15
C ASP A 232 3.32 6.26 20.40
N GLN A 233 2.00 6.06 20.21
CA GLN A 233 1.08 5.80 21.33
C GLN A 233 1.38 4.48 22.06
N PHE A 234 2.04 3.53 21.40
CA PHE A 234 2.43 2.26 22.04
C PHE A 234 3.87 2.21 22.55
N ARG A 235 4.76 3.09 22.07
CA ARG A 235 6.21 3.00 22.32
C ARG A 235 6.79 4.23 23.04
N GLY A 236 6.13 5.38 22.98
CA GLY A 236 6.66 6.67 23.45
C GLY A 236 6.58 6.86 24.97
N ILE A 237 7.37 7.82 25.47
CA ILE A 237 7.20 8.35 26.83
C ILE A 237 5.86 9.10 26.86
N GLY A 238 4.96 8.75 27.78
CA GLY A 238 3.59 9.27 27.78
C GLY A 238 2.65 8.54 26.80
N SER A 239 2.97 7.29 26.49
CA SER A 239 2.15 6.42 25.65
C SER A 239 0.69 6.34 26.16
N ASN A 240 -0.25 6.48 25.24
CA ASN A 240 -1.68 6.34 25.50
C ASN A 240 -2.23 5.18 24.67
N TRP A 241 -2.12 3.98 25.23
CA TRP A 241 -2.54 2.75 24.55
C TRP A 241 -4.02 2.75 24.13
N PRO A 242 -4.98 3.21 24.97
CA PRO A 242 -6.36 3.34 24.57
C PRO A 242 -6.57 4.23 23.33
N LEU A 243 -5.92 5.38 23.30
CA LEU A 243 -5.96 6.27 22.13
C LEU A 243 -5.32 5.63 20.89
N GLY A 244 -4.16 4.97 21.05
CA GLY A 244 -3.50 4.23 19.98
C GLY A 244 -4.38 3.12 19.40
N ALA A 245 -5.06 2.36 20.27
CA ALA A 245 -6.02 1.33 19.87
C ALA A 245 -7.22 1.93 19.14
N ALA A 246 -7.83 3.00 19.65
CA ALA A 246 -8.94 3.69 18.99
C ALA A 246 -8.53 4.21 17.60
N MET A 247 -7.33 4.82 17.48
CA MET A 247 -6.79 5.27 16.20
C MET A 247 -6.64 4.12 15.20
N ALA A 248 -6.10 2.97 15.64
CA ALA A 248 -5.92 1.81 14.78
C ALA A 248 -7.26 1.33 14.20
N PHE A 249 -8.31 1.22 15.02
CA PHE A 249 -9.65 0.81 14.56
C PHE A 249 -10.28 1.85 13.63
N VAL A 250 -10.13 3.14 13.92
CA VAL A 250 -10.62 4.22 13.02
C VAL A 250 -9.90 4.14 11.67
N VAL A 251 -8.57 3.96 11.65
CA VAL A 251 -7.81 3.81 10.41
C VAL A 251 -8.28 2.60 9.61
N ILE A 252 -8.44 1.44 10.25
CA ILE A 252 -8.94 0.22 9.58
C ILE A 252 -10.32 0.49 8.97
N ALA A 253 -11.23 1.10 9.71
CA ALA A 253 -12.58 1.42 9.23
C ALA A 253 -12.55 2.39 8.04
N VAL A 254 -11.78 3.48 8.13
CA VAL A 254 -11.64 4.47 7.06
C VAL A 254 -11.01 3.87 5.82
N MET A 255 -9.97 3.03 5.97
CA MET A 255 -9.32 2.37 4.83
C MET A 255 -10.25 1.35 4.17
N LEU A 256 -11.00 0.59 4.96
CA LEU A 256 -12.00 -0.36 4.43
C LEU A 256 -13.10 0.37 3.65
N VAL A 257 -13.64 1.45 4.20
CA VAL A 257 -14.66 2.27 3.53
C VAL A 257 -14.09 2.88 2.24
N SER A 258 -12.90 3.45 2.28
CA SER A 258 -12.22 4.01 1.10
C SER A 258 -12.01 2.95 0.02
N TYR A 259 -11.55 1.76 0.40
CA TYR A 259 -11.39 0.62 -0.50
C TYR A 259 -12.73 0.21 -1.14
N LEU A 260 -13.79 0.07 -0.34
CA LEU A 260 -15.12 -0.32 -0.85
C LEU A 260 -15.70 0.72 -1.81
N ILE A 261 -15.52 2.01 -1.52
CA ILE A 261 -15.94 3.11 -2.42
C ILE A 261 -15.22 2.98 -3.77
N VAL A 262 -13.89 2.82 -3.76
CA VAL A 262 -13.11 2.70 -5.01
C VAL A 262 -13.50 1.44 -5.78
N MET A 263 -13.68 0.31 -5.10
CA MET A 263 -14.12 -0.93 -5.75
C MET A 263 -15.52 -0.80 -6.37
N ARG A 264 -16.42 -0.06 -5.73
CA ARG A 264 -17.75 0.20 -6.28
C ARG A 264 -17.69 1.11 -7.52
N LEU A 265 -16.83 2.15 -7.47
CA LEU A 265 -16.58 3.03 -8.63
C LEU A 265 -15.98 2.27 -9.82
N ILE A 266 -14.96 1.44 -9.58
CA ILE A 266 -14.34 0.60 -10.60
C ILE A 266 -15.39 -0.33 -11.22
N ARG A 267 -16.23 -0.97 -10.42
CA ARG A 267 -17.30 -1.85 -10.91
C ARG A 267 -18.27 -1.06 -11.80
N TRP A 268 -18.70 0.12 -11.37
CA TRP A 268 -19.63 0.96 -12.13
C TRP A 268 -19.07 1.38 -13.50
N VAL A 269 -17.77 1.72 -13.56
CA VAL A 269 -17.09 2.09 -14.82
C VAL A 269 -16.86 0.88 -15.74
N THR A 270 -16.74 -0.34 -15.21
CA THR A 270 -16.45 -1.55 -16.00
C THR A 270 -17.70 -2.33 -16.41
N THR A 271 -18.89 -1.97 -15.94
CA THR A 271 -20.18 -2.58 -16.36
C THR A 271 -20.83 -1.87 -17.54
N TRP A 272 -20.18 -0.88 -18.12
CA TRP A 272 -20.52 -0.23 -19.38
C TRP A 272 -19.50 -0.65 -20.44
#